data_fa779b255ec565bf91db940c03d33d87
#
_entry.id   fa779b255ec565bf91db940c03d33d87
#
_cell.length_a   1.000
_cell.length_b   1.000
_cell.length_c   1.000
_cell.angle_alpha   90.00
_cell.angle_beta   90.00
_cell.angle_gamma   90.00
#
_symmetry.space_group_name_H-M   'P 1'
#
loop_
_entity.id
_entity.type
_entity.pdbx_description
1 polymer ?
#
loop_
_entity_poly.entity_id
_entity_poly.type
_entity_poly.pdbx_seq_one_letter_code
_entity_poly.pdbx_strand_id
1 'polypeptide(L)'
;DQDDLKAIPVVQAHGNIRQTLLDLRSRYRQIVVDAGGADSEALRSAMTVATHMLIPFRPKRRDLKTLPKVENLAKLATAVNPSLIVRAVITQCPALPSQVQRILDAKEACASFGVQPLEAITTARNIYDDADEDGRSVLESGADSRAIEEIEMLAAELWGTAKWD
;
A
#
# COMPACT_ATOMS: atom_id res chain seq x y z
N ASP A 1 -20.16 -11.10 16.76
CA ASP A 1 -20.05 -12.43 16.18
C ASP A 1 -18.95 -12.42 15.11
N GLN A 2 -17.82 -13.14 15.39
CA GLN A 2 -16.72 -13.30 14.42
C GLN A 2 -17.07 -14.24 13.24
N ASP A 3 -18.25 -14.86 13.28
CA ASP A 3 -18.66 -15.86 12.29
C ASP A 3 -19.05 -15.30 10.92
N ASP A 4 -19.18 -13.97 10.78
CA ASP A 4 -19.57 -13.34 9.52
C ASP A 4 -18.37 -12.88 8.65
N LEU A 5 -17.14 -13.00 9.16
CA LEU A 5 -15.96 -12.56 8.40
C LEU A 5 -15.53 -13.62 7.38
N LYS A 6 -15.48 -13.24 6.13
CA LYS A 6 -14.99 -14.12 5.07
C LYS A 6 -13.47 -14.32 5.23
N ALA A 7 -13.04 -15.54 5.47
CA ALA A 7 -11.62 -15.87 5.61
C ALA A 7 -10.84 -15.49 4.35
N ILE A 8 -9.78 -14.68 4.52
CA ILE A 8 -8.85 -14.33 3.45
C ILE A 8 -7.78 -15.42 3.40
N PRO A 9 -7.61 -16.13 2.26
CA PRO A 9 -6.54 -17.12 2.13
C PRO A 9 -5.16 -16.46 2.25
N VAL A 10 -4.31 -16.96 3.14
CA VAL A 10 -2.96 -16.47 3.36
C VAL A 10 -1.95 -17.55 2.96
N VAL A 11 -0.94 -17.17 2.17
CA VAL A 11 0.16 -18.03 1.75
C VAL A 11 1.47 -17.42 2.22
N GLN A 12 2.17 -18.08 3.13
CA GLN A 12 3.52 -17.69 3.52
C GLN A 12 4.52 -18.22 2.48
N ALA A 13 5.40 -17.32 1.99
CA ALA A 13 6.38 -17.65 0.97
C ALA A 13 7.73 -16.98 1.25
N HIS A 14 8.84 -17.65 0.89
CA HIS A 14 10.20 -17.20 1.12
C HIS A 14 11.05 -17.41 -0.13
N GLY A 15 12.17 -16.68 -0.25
CA GLY A 15 13.06 -16.76 -1.39
C GLY A 15 12.41 -16.25 -2.67
N ASN A 16 12.61 -16.92 -3.79
CA ASN A 16 12.01 -16.53 -5.07
C ASN A 16 10.55 -16.98 -5.15
N ILE A 17 9.62 -16.03 -4.98
CA ILE A 17 8.18 -16.29 -4.95
C ILE A 17 7.48 -16.08 -6.31
N ARG A 18 8.25 -15.78 -7.37
CA ARG A 18 7.68 -15.46 -8.69
C ARG A 18 6.75 -16.55 -9.20
N GLN A 19 7.18 -17.81 -9.16
CA GLN A 19 6.37 -18.93 -9.66
C GLN A 19 5.10 -19.11 -8.81
N THR A 20 5.22 -18.98 -7.50
CA THR A 20 4.07 -19.03 -6.57
C THR A 20 3.02 -17.99 -6.94
N LEU A 21 3.44 -16.74 -7.24
CA LEU A 21 2.52 -15.68 -7.63
C LEU A 21 1.84 -15.95 -8.98
N LEU A 22 2.57 -16.51 -9.94
CA LEU A 22 2.01 -16.89 -11.24
C LEU A 22 0.97 -18.03 -11.09
N ASP A 23 1.22 -18.99 -10.23
CA ASP A 23 0.29 -20.08 -9.97
C ASP A 23 -0.97 -19.59 -9.23
N LEU A 24 -0.81 -18.69 -8.26
CA LEU A 24 -1.93 -18.07 -7.55
C LEU A 24 -2.79 -17.19 -8.48
N ARG A 25 -2.18 -16.52 -9.46
CA ARG A 25 -2.88 -15.68 -10.45
C ARG A 25 -3.93 -16.45 -11.25
N SER A 26 -3.77 -17.76 -11.42
CA SER A 26 -4.77 -18.59 -12.09
C SER A 26 -6.02 -18.85 -11.23
N ARG A 27 -5.92 -18.62 -9.91
CA ARG A 27 -6.97 -18.94 -8.93
C ARG A 27 -7.61 -17.70 -8.31
N TYR A 28 -6.86 -16.60 -8.23
CA TYR A 28 -7.28 -15.38 -7.55
C TYR A 28 -7.26 -14.19 -8.51
N ARG A 29 -8.33 -13.43 -8.51
CA ARG A 29 -8.44 -12.20 -9.30
C ARG A 29 -7.50 -11.11 -8.78
N GLN A 30 -7.26 -11.10 -7.47
CA GLN A 30 -6.39 -10.17 -6.78
C GLN A 30 -5.47 -10.89 -5.81
N ILE A 31 -4.23 -10.43 -5.76
CA ILE A 31 -3.20 -10.92 -4.87
C ILE A 31 -2.53 -9.71 -4.25
N VAL A 32 -2.56 -9.62 -2.93
CA VAL A 32 -1.81 -8.62 -2.17
C VAL A 32 -0.57 -9.31 -1.62
N VAL A 33 0.60 -8.76 -1.91
CA VAL A 33 1.88 -9.24 -1.37
C VAL A 33 2.33 -8.28 -0.29
N ASP A 34 2.20 -8.69 0.97
CA ASP A 34 2.80 -7.95 2.07
C ASP A 34 4.28 -8.33 2.15
N ALA A 35 5.13 -7.42 1.68
CA ALA A 35 6.57 -7.61 1.67
C ALA A 35 7.22 -6.77 2.77
N GLY A 36 8.03 -7.42 3.60
CA GLY A 36 8.79 -6.71 4.63
C GLY A 36 9.64 -5.57 4.04
N GLY A 37 9.84 -4.50 4.81
CA GLY A 37 10.53 -3.28 4.37
C GLY A 37 12.04 -3.43 4.07
N ALA A 38 12.59 -4.65 4.15
CA ALA A 38 13.95 -4.95 3.76
C ALA A 38 14.00 -5.43 2.30
N ASP A 39 15.05 -5.01 1.59
CA ASP A 39 15.34 -5.52 0.25
C ASP A 39 15.63 -7.04 0.32
N SER A 40 14.67 -7.83 -0.12
CA SER A 40 14.69 -9.29 -0.05
C SER A 40 14.50 -9.92 -1.41
N GLU A 41 14.91 -11.19 -1.54
CA GLU A 41 14.67 -11.96 -2.76
C GLU A 41 13.18 -12.09 -3.06
N ALA A 42 12.34 -12.26 -2.03
CA ALA A 42 10.89 -12.32 -2.17
C ALA A 42 10.32 -11.02 -2.77
N LEU A 43 10.72 -9.86 -2.24
CA LEU A 43 10.31 -8.56 -2.78
C LEU A 43 10.75 -8.39 -4.23
N ARG A 44 12.02 -8.67 -4.55
CA ARG A 44 12.58 -8.53 -5.90
C ARG A 44 11.87 -9.44 -6.89
N SER A 45 11.60 -10.69 -6.51
CA SER A 45 10.90 -11.64 -7.37
C SER A 45 9.43 -11.28 -7.57
N ALA A 46 8.76 -10.76 -6.53
CA ALA A 46 7.39 -10.25 -6.63
C ALA A 46 7.27 -9.10 -7.63
N MET A 47 8.20 -8.14 -7.59
CA MET A 47 8.21 -6.98 -8.50
C MET A 47 8.26 -7.39 -9.97
N THR A 48 8.83 -8.55 -10.31
CA THR A 48 8.91 -9.01 -11.71
C THR A 48 7.56 -9.37 -12.33
N VAL A 49 6.53 -9.57 -11.51
CA VAL A 49 5.18 -10.00 -11.95
C VAL A 49 4.05 -9.14 -11.39
N ALA A 50 4.35 -8.23 -10.48
CA ALA A 50 3.37 -7.31 -9.90
C ALA A 50 2.85 -6.31 -10.94
N THR A 51 1.60 -5.90 -10.82
CA THR A 51 1.01 -4.83 -11.61
C THR A 51 1.17 -3.46 -10.93
N HIS A 52 1.12 -3.45 -9.61
CA HIS A 52 1.25 -2.26 -8.78
C HIS A 52 2.23 -2.50 -7.64
N MET A 53 2.99 -1.49 -7.30
CA MET A 53 3.82 -1.41 -6.11
C MET A 53 3.42 -0.16 -5.33
N LEU A 54 2.83 -0.35 -4.16
CA LEU A 54 2.43 0.74 -3.29
C LEU A 54 3.43 0.87 -2.14
N ILE A 55 3.92 2.09 -1.91
CA ILE A 55 4.94 2.36 -0.91
C ILE A 55 4.39 3.37 0.10
N PRO A 56 4.08 2.93 1.32
CA PRO A 56 3.56 3.83 2.35
C PRO A 56 4.68 4.66 2.99
N PHE A 57 4.42 5.96 3.17
CA PHE A 57 5.27 6.89 3.92
C PHE A 57 4.43 7.68 4.92
N ARG A 58 4.94 7.84 6.12
CA ARG A 58 4.42 8.85 7.04
C ARG A 58 5.04 10.21 6.70
N PRO A 59 4.36 11.34 6.90
CA PRO A 59 4.93 12.68 6.68
C PRO A 59 5.91 13.06 7.80
N LYS A 60 6.93 12.21 8.00
CA LYS A 60 7.98 12.35 9.02
C LYS A 60 9.35 12.27 8.38
N ARG A 61 10.28 13.12 8.84
CA ARG A 61 11.66 13.17 8.31
C ARG A 61 12.35 11.81 8.28
N ARG A 62 12.08 10.95 9.27
CA ARG A 62 12.70 9.63 9.35
C ARG A 62 12.31 8.74 8.16
N ASP A 63 11.04 8.74 7.81
CA ASP A 63 10.52 7.93 6.71
C ASP A 63 11.02 8.49 5.36
N LEU A 64 10.95 9.82 5.18
CA LEU A 64 11.42 10.48 3.95
C LEU A 64 12.94 10.31 3.71
N LYS A 65 13.75 10.06 4.73
CA LYS A 65 15.17 9.71 4.56
C LYS A 65 15.40 8.38 3.83
N THR A 66 14.39 7.53 3.71
CA THR A 66 14.49 6.27 2.96
C THR A 66 14.29 6.44 1.46
N LEU A 67 13.79 7.60 1.00
CA LEU A 67 13.47 7.88 -0.40
C LEU A 67 14.58 7.55 -1.40
N PRO A 68 15.89 7.84 -1.14
CA PRO A 68 16.94 7.44 -2.08
C PRO A 68 17.04 5.93 -2.29
N LYS A 69 16.77 5.13 -1.25
CA LYS A 69 16.74 3.66 -1.36
C LYS A 69 15.52 3.19 -2.15
N VAL A 70 14.38 3.83 -1.90
CA VAL A 70 13.13 3.53 -2.60
C VAL A 70 13.21 3.90 -4.09
N GLU A 71 13.81 5.04 -4.42
CA GLU A 71 14.09 5.43 -5.81
C GLU A 71 14.90 4.35 -6.56
N ASN A 72 15.99 3.89 -5.95
CA ASN A 72 16.81 2.83 -6.54
C ASN A 72 16.01 1.53 -6.73
N LEU A 73 15.21 1.15 -5.73
CA LEU A 73 14.36 -0.04 -5.82
C LEU A 73 13.31 0.11 -6.92
N ALA A 74 12.64 1.27 -7.02
CA ALA A 74 11.66 1.56 -8.05
C ALA A 74 12.29 1.51 -9.46
N LYS A 75 13.48 2.08 -9.64
CA LYS A 75 14.24 2.01 -10.90
C LYS A 75 14.57 0.58 -11.29
N LEU A 76 15.06 -0.23 -10.36
CA LEU A 76 15.32 -1.65 -10.60
C LEU A 76 14.04 -2.42 -10.94
N ALA A 77 12.96 -2.17 -10.21
CA ALA A 77 11.68 -2.82 -10.42
C ALA A 77 11.12 -2.52 -11.83
N THR A 78 11.11 -1.26 -12.24
CA THR A 78 10.62 -0.84 -13.56
C THR A 78 11.55 -1.28 -14.71
N ALA A 79 12.84 -1.44 -14.45
CA ALA A 79 13.78 -1.99 -15.44
C ALA A 79 13.49 -3.47 -15.78
N VAL A 80 13.09 -4.27 -14.78
CA VAL A 80 12.76 -5.70 -14.98
C VAL A 80 11.29 -5.93 -15.31
N ASN A 81 10.42 -4.98 -14.97
CA ASN A 81 8.98 -5.00 -15.25
C ASN A 81 8.50 -3.61 -15.68
N PRO A 82 8.64 -3.25 -16.97
CA PRO A 82 8.28 -1.91 -17.46
C PRO A 82 6.78 -1.57 -17.31
N SER A 83 5.92 -2.56 -17.10
CA SER A 83 4.49 -2.36 -16.88
C SER A 83 4.12 -2.13 -15.42
N LEU A 84 5.08 -2.23 -14.49
CA LEU A 84 4.84 -2.02 -13.07
C LEU A 84 4.52 -0.54 -12.78
N ILE A 85 3.37 -0.31 -12.18
CA ILE A 85 2.97 1.00 -11.69
C ILE A 85 3.47 1.17 -10.27
N VAL A 86 4.41 2.10 -10.05
CA VAL A 86 4.93 2.42 -8.71
C VAL A 86 4.28 3.69 -8.20
N ARG A 87 3.70 3.63 -7.00
CA ARG A 87 3.05 4.76 -6.33
C ARG A 87 3.47 4.87 -4.87
N ALA A 88 3.55 6.09 -4.36
CA ALA A 88 3.63 6.36 -2.93
C ALA A 88 2.24 6.67 -2.37
N VAL A 89 2.00 6.34 -1.12
CA VAL A 89 0.84 6.81 -0.36
C VAL A 89 1.31 7.44 0.95
N ILE A 90 0.80 8.62 1.28
CA ILE A 90 1.12 9.26 2.55
C ILE A 90 0.10 8.80 3.59
N THR A 91 0.60 8.09 4.60
CA THR A 91 -0.21 7.44 5.63
C THR A 91 0.00 8.09 6.99
N GLN A 92 -0.91 7.82 7.93
CA GLN A 92 -0.85 8.37 9.29
C GLN A 92 -0.64 9.90 9.29
N CYS A 93 -1.33 10.58 8.39
CA CYS A 93 -1.30 12.03 8.25
C CYS A 93 -1.89 12.71 9.49
N PRO A 94 -1.35 13.87 9.89
CA PRO A 94 -1.94 14.64 10.96
C PRO A 94 -3.32 15.17 10.55
N ALA A 95 -4.29 15.10 11.47
CA ALA A 95 -5.66 15.58 11.22
C ALA A 95 -5.81 17.11 11.30
N LEU A 96 -4.82 17.81 11.89
CA LEU A 96 -4.90 19.26 12.10
C LEU A 96 -4.64 20.04 10.80
N PRO A 97 -5.52 20.98 10.43
CA PRO A 97 -5.35 21.82 9.24
C PRO A 97 -4.01 22.56 9.20
N SER A 98 -3.50 22.99 10.36
CA SER A 98 -2.20 23.66 10.48
C SER A 98 -1.00 22.79 10.09
N GLN A 99 -1.19 21.49 9.91
CA GLN A 99 -0.13 20.54 9.56
C GLN A 99 -0.25 20.02 8.11
N VAL A 100 -1.19 20.53 7.32
CA VAL A 100 -1.38 20.15 5.91
C VAL A 100 -0.09 20.32 5.10
N GLN A 101 0.70 21.35 5.39
CA GLN A 101 1.96 21.59 4.70
C GLN A 101 2.92 20.40 4.79
N ARG A 102 2.93 19.66 5.91
CA ARG A 102 3.75 18.45 6.04
C ARG A 102 3.36 17.34 5.08
N ILE A 103 2.08 17.25 4.75
CA ILE A 103 1.56 16.25 3.79
C ILE A 103 2.01 16.64 2.38
N LEU A 104 1.87 17.93 2.04
CA LEU A 104 2.30 18.46 0.74
C LEU A 104 3.80 18.30 0.55
N ASP A 105 4.61 18.66 1.55
CA ASP A 105 6.07 18.51 1.53
C ASP A 105 6.46 17.02 1.36
N ALA A 106 5.73 16.09 1.98
CA ALA A 106 5.99 14.67 1.84
C ALA A 106 5.65 14.17 0.43
N LYS A 107 4.54 14.60 -0.16
CA LYS A 107 4.17 14.29 -1.56
C LYS A 107 5.22 14.85 -2.53
N GLU A 108 5.62 16.10 -2.36
CA GLU A 108 6.65 16.74 -3.18
C GLU A 108 7.99 16.00 -3.08
N ALA A 109 8.39 15.61 -1.87
CA ALA A 109 9.59 14.81 -1.66
C ALA A 109 9.51 13.48 -2.41
N CYS A 110 8.40 12.72 -2.32
CA CYS A 110 8.22 11.48 -3.08
C CYS A 110 8.35 11.72 -4.59
N ALA A 111 7.67 12.74 -5.11
CA ALA A 111 7.71 13.09 -6.53
C ALA A 111 9.12 13.46 -7.00
N SER A 112 9.89 14.20 -6.20
CA SER A 112 11.28 14.59 -6.51
C SER A 112 12.24 13.42 -6.63
N PHE A 113 11.92 12.29 -5.97
CA PHE A 113 12.63 11.01 -6.12
C PHE A 113 12.00 10.07 -7.16
N GLY A 114 11.13 10.59 -8.03
CA GLY A 114 10.54 9.82 -9.13
C GLY A 114 9.46 8.82 -8.70
N VAL A 115 9.01 8.85 -7.44
CA VAL A 115 7.93 8.01 -6.92
C VAL A 115 6.67 8.87 -6.82
N GLN A 116 5.77 8.74 -7.79
CA GLN A 116 4.57 9.56 -7.84
C GLN A 116 3.63 9.24 -6.67
N PRO A 117 3.27 10.22 -5.82
CA PRO A 117 2.34 10.02 -4.74
C PRO A 117 0.91 9.96 -5.25
N LEU A 118 0.07 9.19 -4.55
CA LEU A 118 -1.37 9.23 -4.72
C LEU A 118 -1.95 10.53 -4.16
N GLU A 119 -3.10 10.95 -4.67
CA GLU A 119 -3.86 12.04 -4.06
C GLU A 119 -4.50 11.59 -2.75
N ALA A 120 -4.99 10.35 -2.71
CA ALA A 120 -5.50 9.72 -1.51
C ALA A 120 -4.42 9.64 -0.40
N ILE A 121 -4.85 9.87 0.82
CA ILE A 121 -4.04 9.76 2.03
C ILE A 121 -4.82 9.02 3.11
N THR A 122 -4.13 8.51 4.14
CA THR A 122 -4.81 8.07 5.36
C THR A 122 -4.39 8.92 6.55
N THR A 123 -5.35 9.28 7.39
CA THR A 123 -5.12 10.09 8.59
C THR A 123 -4.79 9.17 9.77
N ALA A 124 -3.98 9.64 10.72
CA ALA A 124 -3.74 8.92 11.98
C ALA A 124 -5.03 8.85 12.79
N ARG A 125 -5.64 7.67 12.87
CA ARG A 125 -6.89 7.38 13.58
C ARG A 125 -6.75 6.08 14.35
N ASN A 126 -7.29 6.03 15.55
CA ASN A 126 -7.27 4.80 16.36
C ASN A 126 -8.07 3.67 15.71
N ILE A 127 -9.11 4.00 14.93
CA ILE A 127 -9.96 2.99 14.28
C ILE A 127 -9.17 2.01 13.40
N TYR A 128 -8.00 2.38 12.87
CA TYR A 128 -7.16 1.46 12.12
C TYR A 128 -6.55 0.39 13.01
N ASP A 129 -6.12 0.77 14.22
CA ASP A 129 -5.57 -0.16 15.21
C ASP A 129 -6.70 -0.97 15.87
N ASP A 130 -7.81 -0.33 16.24
CA ASP A 130 -8.98 -0.97 16.88
C ASP A 130 -9.62 -2.03 15.96
N ALA A 131 -9.75 -1.76 14.66
CA ALA A 131 -10.31 -2.71 13.69
C ALA A 131 -9.38 -3.92 13.49
N ASP A 132 -8.06 -3.71 13.49
CA ASP A 132 -7.07 -4.77 13.34
C ASP A 132 -7.07 -5.71 14.56
N GLU A 133 -7.24 -5.19 15.80
CA GLU A 133 -7.39 -6.00 17.01
C GLU A 133 -8.60 -6.94 16.93
N ASP A 134 -9.70 -6.51 16.28
CA ASP A 134 -10.88 -7.31 16.04
C ASP A 134 -10.77 -8.22 14.80
N GLY A 135 -9.66 -8.19 14.07
CA GLY A 135 -9.45 -8.91 12.82
C GLY A 135 -10.33 -8.41 11.67
N ARG A 136 -10.72 -7.15 11.70
CA ARG A 136 -11.59 -6.48 10.71
C ARG A 136 -10.84 -5.38 9.99
N SER A 137 -11.27 -5.07 8.80
CA SER A 137 -10.93 -3.81 8.15
C SER A 137 -11.84 -2.68 8.65
N VAL A 138 -11.45 -1.43 8.43
CA VAL A 138 -12.31 -0.27 8.73
C VAL A 138 -13.62 -0.30 7.94
N LEU A 139 -13.62 -0.92 6.75
CA LEU A 139 -14.80 -1.12 5.92
C LEU A 139 -15.80 -2.08 6.56
N GLU A 140 -15.31 -3.15 7.18
CA GLU A 140 -16.12 -4.18 7.86
C GLU A 140 -16.58 -3.72 9.24
N SER A 141 -15.77 -2.92 9.94
CA SER A 141 -16.16 -2.35 11.25
C SER A 141 -17.28 -1.32 11.11
N GLY A 142 -17.28 -0.55 10.02
CA GLY A 142 -18.26 0.50 9.77
C GLY A 142 -18.26 1.67 10.77
N ALA A 143 -17.32 1.71 11.71
CA ALA A 143 -17.38 2.61 12.87
C ALA A 143 -16.92 4.05 12.58
N ASP A 144 -16.11 4.29 11.55
CA ASP A 144 -15.63 5.62 11.16
C ASP A 144 -15.79 5.86 9.66
N SER A 145 -16.80 6.65 9.29
CA SER A 145 -17.10 6.96 7.89
C SER A 145 -15.94 7.66 7.15
N ARG A 146 -15.13 8.44 7.86
CA ARG A 146 -13.98 9.12 7.24
C ARG A 146 -12.84 8.15 6.95
N ALA A 147 -12.61 7.17 7.83
CA ALA A 147 -11.64 6.13 7.58
C ALA A 147 -12.06 5.24 6.40
N ILE A 148 -13.35 4.93 6.29
CA ILE A 148 -13.94 4.21 5.15
C ILE A 148 -13.68 5.00 3.86
N GLU A 149 -14.05 6.28 3.82
CA GLU A 149 -13.85 7.16 2.66
C GLU A 149 -12.37 7.24 2.23
N GLU A 150 -11.43 7.36 3.19
CA GLU A 150 -9.98 7.37 2.93
C GLU A 150 -9.54 6.09 2.21
N ILE A 151 -10.02 4.92 2.64
CA ILE A 151 -9.67 3.63 2.00
C ILE A 151 -10.36 3.45 0.66
N GLU A 152 -11.62 3.86 0.51
CA GLU A 152 -12.32 3.83 -0.76
C GLU A 152 -11.66 4.73 -1.81
N MET A 153 -11.24 5.94 -1.43
CA MET A 153 -10.49 6.83 -2.31
C MET A 153 -9.15 6.23 -2.73
N LEU A 154 -8.42 5.63 -1.79
CA LEU A 154 -7.17 4.94 -2.07
C LEU A 154 -7.36 3.80 -3.08
N ALA A 155 -8.37 2.97 -2.85
CA ALA A 155 -8.69 1.86 -3.73
C ALA A 155 -9.12 2.33 -5.12
N ALA A 156 -9.94 3.37 -5.20
CA ALA A 156 -10.39 3.96 -6.46
C ALA A 156 -9.23 4.54 -7.28
N GLU A 157 -8.26 5.19 -6.63
CA GLU A 157 -7.09 5.76 -7.29
C GLU A 157 -6.10 4.68 -7.79
N LEU A 158 -5.96 3.57 -7.04
CA LEU A 158 -5.07 2.47 -7.42
C LEU A 158 -5.63 1.61 -8.56
N TRP A 159 -6.92 1.31 -8.52
CA TRP A 159 -7.53 0.30 -9.39
C TRP A 159 -8.71 0.81 -10.20
N GLY A 160 -9.05 2.09 -10.07
CA GLY A 160 -10.25 2.68 -10.69
C GLY A 160 -11.50 2.44 -9.84
N THR A 161 -12.62 3.01 -10.29
CA THR A 161 -13.91 2.95 -9.59
C THR A 161 -14.65 1.62 -9.77
N ALA A 162 -13.95 0.53 -10.05
CA ALA A 162 -14.56 -0.79 -10.15
C ALA A 162 -15.22 -1.14 -8.79
N LYS A 163 -16.52 -1.36 -8.80
CA LYS A 163 -17.21 -1.90 -7.62
C LYS A 163 -16.62 -3.25 -7.30
N TRP A 164 -16.20 -3.40 -6.08
CA TRP A 164 -15.71 -4.65 -5.54
C TRP A 164 -16.93 -5.52 -5.21
N ASP A 165 -17.28 -6.47 -6.10
CA ASP A 165 -18.34 -7.47 -5.86
C ASP A 165 -17.76 -8.67 -5.07
#